data_96bf8c4acfae937ab9ffbd3d307da4d5
#
_entry.id   96bf8c4acfae937ab9ffbd3d307da4d5
#
_cell.length_a   1.000
_cell.length_b   1.000
_cell.length_c   1.000
_cell.angle_alpha   90.00
_cell.angle_beta   90.00
_cell.angle_gamma   90.00
#
_symmetry.space_group_name_H-M   'P 1'
#
loop_
_entity.id
_entity.type
_entity.pdbx_description
1 polymer ?
#
loop_
_entity_poly.entity_id
_entity_poly.type
_entity_poly.pdbx_seq_one_letter_code
_entity_poly.pdbx_strand_id
1 'polypeptide(L)'
;MSESYASSLVLRFVLTFRASRVWSGSQAETPSLFGHGKVCAPVNAAPHRVVVVGSGFGGLFATKALRRSDVEVTLVARTAHHLFQPLLYQVATGILSEGEIAPSTRIVLRDQRNANVLIGDVTDIDPDTRTVTSVHRGRVTVTPYDSVIVAAGAGQSYFGNDRFAEFAPGMKTLDDALELRGRIMNAFDAAELATDPAERARLLTFVVVGAGPTGVEMAGQIAELSKRTLAGTFRTIDPRDARIVLLDAAPKVLPPFADSLGEHARRRLESLGVEVTLNAAVTDVDTDGLVVRAADGTEHRIEAATKVWSAGVSASPLGAMLASKSDAEIDRAGRVLVNPDLTVPGLPNVFVVGDMMALDGLPGVAQVAIQGGRYAARVIADEVKAAAEGRPVPERRPFRYRDKGSMATVSRFSAVAQVGPVKITGFLAWLMWLVVHVAYVVGFKSRLTTVCNWAWTFLGRTRTQLTVTHQQTEARLALGRLVSLEDARAARETPVRPEQLAG
;
A
#
# COMPACT_ATOMS: atom_id res chain seq x y z
N MET A 1 -31.84 8.62 -27.37
CA MET A 1 -30.80 8.29 -28.35
C MET A 1 -29.37 8.46 -27.80
N SER A 2 -29.12 8.20 -26.51
CA SER A 2 -27.80 8.37 -25.85
C SER A 2 -27.24 7.09 -25.19
N GLU A 3 -27.97 6.00 -25.17
CA GLU A 3 -27.51 4.75 -24.52
C GLU A 3 -26.79 3.77 -25.46
N SER A 4 -26.94 3.94 -26.77
CA SER A 4 -26.36 3.03 -27.77
C SER A 4 -24.86 3.24 -28.04
N TYR A 5 -24.30 4.41 -27.75
CA TYR A 5 -22.90 4.73 -28.04
C TYR A 5 -21.93 4.23 -26.96
N ALA A 6 -22.33 4.17 -25.70
CA ALA A 6 -21.48 3.71 -24.59
C ALA A 6 -21.18 2.21 -24.68
N SER A 7 -22.17 1.42 -25.09
CA SER A 7 -22.02 -0.05 -25.21
C SER A 7 -21.08 -0.47 -26.36
N SER A 8 -21.01 0.31 -27.43
CA SER A 8 -20.13 0.02 -28.58
C SER A 8 -18.64 0.28 -28.30
N LEU A 9 -18.33 1.24 -27.42
CA LEU A 9 -16.94 1.60 -27.10
C LEU A 9 -16.28 0.56 -26.18
N VAL A 10 -17.04 0.02 -25.21
CA VAL A 10 -16.57 -1.01 -24.28
C VAL A 10 -16.31 -2.34 -25.01
N LEU A 11 -17.16 -2.71 -25.95
CA LEU A 11 -17.03 -3.96 -26.70
C LEU A 11 -15.84 -3.94 -27.70
N ARG A 12 -15.51 -2.79 -28.29
CA ARG A 12 -14.34 -2.65 -29.18
C ARG A 12 -13.00 -2.69 -28.45
N PHE A 13 -12.96 -2.29 -27.19
CA PHE A 13 -11.72 -2.32 -26.38
C PHE A 13 -11.34 -3.74 -25.92
N VAL A 14 -12.32 -4.64 -25.76
CA VAL A 14 -12.12 -6.03 -25.34
C VAL A 14 -11.63 -6.93 -26.50
N LEU A 15 -11.94 -6.59 -27.74
CA LEU A 15 -11.68 -7.45 -28.90
C LEU A 15 -10.35 -7.20 -29.63
N THR A 16 -9.55 -6.19 -29.25
CA THR A 16 -8.29 -5.88 -29.93
C THR A 16 -7.05 -6.52 -29.29
N PHE A 17 -7.18 -7.38 -28.29
CA PHE A 17 -6.05 -8.17 -27.78
C PHE A 17 -5.87 -9.47 -28.61
N ARG A 18 -4.96 -9.40 -29.55
CA ARG A 18 -4.50 -10.52 -30.41
C ARG A 18 -4.03 -11.71 -29.57
N ALA A 19 -4.69 -12.85 -29.73
CA ALA A 19 -4.23 -14.14 -29.25
C ALA A 19 -2.91 -14.51 -29.94
N SER A 20 -1.84 -14.67 -29.16
CA SER A 20 -0.57 -15.22 -29.65
C SER A 20 -0.46 -16.71 -29.33
N ARG A 21 -0.61 -17.46 -30.37
CA ARG A 21 -0.08 -18.81 -30.73
C ARG A 21 -0.18 -19.94 -29.70
N VAL A 22 -0.99 -20.87 -30.12
CA VAL A 22 -1.05 -22.28 -29.72
C VAL A 22 0.28 -22.97 -30.05
N TRP A 23 0.77 -23.76 -29.13
CA TRP A 23 1.96 -24.60 -29.24
C TRP A 23 1.63 -25.87 -30.04
N SER A 24 2.33 -26.12 -31.16
CA SER A 24 2.37 -27.39 -31.83
C SER A 24 3.72 -28.05 -31.61
N GLY A 25 3.71 -29.27 -31.12
CA GLY A 25 4.91 -30.05 -30.87
C GLY A 25 5.61 -30.52 -32.15
N SER A 26 6.91 -30.68 -32.11
CA SER A 26 7.64 -31.55 -33.02
C SER A 26 8.88 -32.14 -32.34
N GLN A 27 9.13 -33.32 -32.70
CA GLN A 27 9.99 -34.43 -32.35
C GLN A 27 11.46 -34.13 -32.09
N ALA A 28 12.02 -34.99 -31.25
CA ALA A 28 13.43 -35.06 -30.90
C ALA A 28 14.29 -35.50 -32.13
N GLU A 29 15.35 -34.74 -32.37
CA GLU A 29 16.51 -35.20 -33.16
C GLU A 29 17.74 -35.28 -32.25
N THR A 30 18.43 -36.40 -32.34
CA THR A 30 19.71 -36.67 -31.65
C THR A 30 20.86 -35.92 -32.34
N PRO A 31 21.79 -35.28 -31.59
CA PRO A 31 22.96 -34.67 -32.19
C PRO A 31 24.14 -35.64 -32.27
N SER A 32 24.75 -35.69 -33.44
CA SER A 32 26.02 -36.35 -33.74
C SER A 32 27.21 -35.67 -33.07
N LEU A 33 28.08 -36.48 -32.50
CA LEU A 33 29.43 -36.13 -32.04
C LEU A 33 30.30 -35.70 -33.23
N PHE A 34 30.94 -34.50 -33.18
CA PHE A 34 32.33 -34.22 -33.51
C PHE A 34 32.63 -32.70 -33.49
N GLY A 35 33.51 -32.32 -32.60
CA GLY A 35 34.61 -31.39 -32.78
C GLY A 35 34.34 -29.87 -32.81
N HIS A 36 34.74 -29.20 -31.79
CA HIS A 36 35.76 -28.10 -31.83
C HIS A 36 35.90 -27.55 -30.41
N GLY A 37 37.13 -27.48 -29.93
CA GLY A 37 37.47 -27.07 -28.57
C GLY A 37 36.89 -25.69 -28.21
N LYS A 38 35.97 -25.68 -27.31
CA LYS A 38 35.61 -24.48 -26.52
C LYS A 38 36.57 -24.41 -25.34
N VAL A 39 37.36 -23.34 -25.30
CA VAL A 39 38.11 -22.91 -24.14
C VAL A 39 37.20 -23.04 -22.92
N CYS A 40 37.65 -23.81 -21.92
CA CYS A 40 36.98 -23.93 -20.64
C CYS A 40 36.70 -22.54 -20.08
N ALA A 41 35.43 -22.22 -19.92
CA ALA A 41 35.00 -21.10 -19.09
C ALA A 41 35.53 -21.33 -17.65
N PRO A 42 35.95 -20.29 -16.94
CA PRO A 42 36.45 -20.44 -15.56
C PRO A 42 35.38 -21.05 -14.67
N VAL A 43 35.83 -21.91 -13.76
CA VAL A 43 35.08 -22.59 -12.70
C VAL A 43 33.98 -21.69 -12.13
N ASN A 44 32.75 -22.17 -12.11
CA ASN A 44 31.57 -21.55 -11.58
C ASN A 44 31.82 -20.79 -10.26
N ALA A 45 32.03 -19.49 -10.34
CA ALA A 45 31.81 -18.63 -9.20
C ALA A 45 30.32 -18.70 -8.86
N ALA A 46 29.95 -18.87 -7.57
CA ALA A 46 28.57 -18.87 -7.15
C ALA A 46 27.87 -17.59 -7.65
N PRO A 47 26.63 -17.68 -8.12
CA PRO A 47 25.92 -16.52 -8.66
C PRO A 47 25.81 -15.42 -7.59
N HIS A 48 25.91 -14.15 -8.01
CA HIS A 48 25.76 -13.01 -7.13
C HIS A 48 24.37 -12.99 -6.49
N ARG A 49 24.29 -13.00 -5.16
CA ARG A 49 23.07 -13.11 -4.38
C ARG A 49 22.49 -11.74 -4.11
N VAL A 50 21.27 -11.52 -4.56
CA VAL A 50 20.52 -10.29 -4.30
C VAL A 50 19.35 -10.59 -3.39
N VAL A 51 19.34 -10.01 -2.19
CA VAL A 51 18.18 -10.06 -1.32
C VAL A 51 17.33 -8.80 -1.55
N VAL A 52 16.04 -8.99 -1.76
CA VAL A 52 15.05 -7.90 -1.87
C VAL A 52 14.10 -7.98 -0.70
N VAL A 53 14.03 -6.94 0.13
CA VAL A 53 13.17 -6.88 1.32
C VAL A 53 11.89 -6.13 0.98
N GLY A 54 10.76 -6.84 1.01
CA GLY A 54 9.43 -6.29 0.74
C GLY A 54 8.88 -6.61 -0.65
N SER A 55 7.61 -7.03 -0.73
CA SER A 55 6.88 -7.36 -1.96
C SER A 55 5.99 -6.23 -2.49
N GLY A 56 6.16 -5.00 -1.98
CA GLY A 56 5.50 -3.80 -2.46
C GLY A 56 5.97 -3.38 -3.85
N PHE A 57 5.65 -2.16 -4.27
CA PHE A 57 6.03 -1.66 -5.60
C PHE A 57 7.54 -1.66 -5.82
N GLY A 58 8.34 -1.17 -4.87
CA GLY A 58 9.79 -1.13 -5.01
C GLY A 58 10.39 -2.52 -5.20
N GLY A 59 10.11 -3.43 -4.26
CA GLY A 59 10.72 -4.76 -4.26
C GLY A 59 10.25 -5.66 -5.41
N LEU A 60 8.95 -5.70 -5.72
CA LEU A 60 8.45 -6.49 -6.84
C LEU A 60 9.04 -6.03 -8.18
N PHE A 61 9.11 -4.71 -8.41
CA PHE A 61 9.63 -4.19 -9.66
C PHE A 61 11.15 -4.27 -9.75
N ALA A 62 11.89 -4.23 -8.62
CA ALA A 62 13.31 -4.56 -8.57
C ALA A 62 13.55 -6.03 -8.93
N THR A 63 12.84 -6.96 -8.28
CA THR A 63 12.91 -8.40 -8.58
C THR A 63 12.65 -8.68 -10.06
N LYS A 64 11.59 -8.12 -10.64
CA LYS A 64 11.27 -8.28 -12.05
C LYS A 64 12.35 -7.70 -12.99
N ALA A 65 12.99 -6.61 -12.61
CA ALA A 65 14.04 -5.99 -13.42
C ALA A 65 15.29 -6.89 -13.50
N LEU A 66 15.57 -7.69 -12.46
CA LEU A 66 16.67 -8.67 -12.40
C LEU A 66 16.40 -9.98 -13.15
N ARG A 67 15.25 -10.15 -13.79
CA ARG A 67 14.83 -11.42 -14.43
C ARG A 67 15.85 -11.99 -15.42
N ARG A 68 16.58 -11.14 -16.13
CA ARG A 68 17.52 -11.53 -17.18
C ARG A 68 18.98 -11.34 -16.78
N SER A 69 19.24 -11.02 -15.53
CA SER A 69 20.58 -10.83 -14.98
C SER A 69 21.11 -12.15 -14.43
N ASP A 70 22.42 -12.31 -14.44
CA ASP A 70 23.10 -13.49 -13.89
C ASP A 70 23.29 -13.34 -12.38
N VAL A 71 22.17 -13.34 -11.67
CA VAL A 71 22.07 -13.20 -10.22
C VAL A 71 21.04 -14.18 -9.67
N GLU A 72 21.20 -14.55 -8.40
CA GLU A 72 20.16 -15.26 -7.63
C GLU A 72 19.41 -14.24 -6.77
N VAL A 73 18.08 -14.15 -6.94
CA VAL A 73 17.26 -13.18 -6.20
C VAL A 73 16.45 -13.90 -5.13
N THR A 74 16.56 -13.46 -3.89
CA THR A 74 15.65 -13.87 -2.80
C THR A 74 14.79 -12.69 -2.37
N LEU A 75 13.51 -12.75 -2.69
CA LEU A 75 12.52 -11.77 -2.23
C LEU A 75 11.98 -12.21 -0.87
N VAL A 76 12.29 -11.46 0.18
CA VAL A 76 11.78 -11.69 1.55
C VAL A 76 10.64 -10.73 1.82
N ALA A 77 9.46 -11.23 2.18
CA ALA A 77 8.28 -10.41 2.42
C ALA A 77 7.43 -10.94 3.58
N ARG A 78 6.85 -10.04 4.37
CA ARG A 78 5.96 -10.36 5.49
C ARG A 78 4.68 -11.08 5.03
N THR A 79 4.18 -10.73 3.85
CA THR A 79 2.97 -11.29 3.26
C THR A 79 3.25 -12.01 1.93
N ALA A 80 2.42 -13.01 1.61
CA ALA A 80 2.57 -13.84 0.40
C ALA A 80 2.04 -13.16 -0.88
N HIS A 81 1.59 -11.91 -0.79
CA HIS A 81 0.97 -11.17 -1.91
C HIS A 81 1.68 -9.84 -2.19
N HIS A 82 1.50 -9.36 -3.41
CA HIS A 82 1.81 -7.98 -3.79
C HIS A 82 0.55 -7.15 -3.67
N LEU A 83 0.54 -6.16 -2.79
CA LEU A 83 -0.61 -5.29 -2.59
C LEU A 83 -0.58 -4.10 -3.55
N PHE A 84 -1.62 -3.97 -4.39
CA PHE A 84 -1.87 -2.77 -5.18
C PHE A 84 -2.62 -1.73 -4.32
N GLN A 85 -1.89 -1.10 -3.41
CA GLN A 85 -2.41 -0.20 -2.37
C GLN A 85 -3.30 0.96 -2.88
N PRO A 86 -3.10 1.55 -4.08
CA PRO A 86 -3.97 2.62 -4.58
C PRO A 86 -5.46 2.24 -4.71
N LEU A 87 -5.79 0.95 -4.76
CA LEU A 87 -7.18 0.47 -4.81
C LEU A 87 -7.67 -0.12 -3.48
N LEU A 88 -6.91 0.03 -2.40
CA LEU A 88 -7.23 -0.57 -1.11
C LEU A 88 -8.55 -0.04 -0.54
N TYR A 89 -8.84 1.25 -0.70
CA TYR A 89 -10.10 1.86 -0.28
C TYR A 89 -11.33 1.24 -0.97
N GLN A 90 -11.17 0.69 -2.18
CA GLN A 90 -12.26 -0.02 -2.88
C GLN A 90 -12.56 -1.39 -2.27
N VAL A 91 -11.56 -2.04 -1.68
CA VAL A 91 -11.79 -3.25 -0.87
C VAL A 91 -12.50 -2.89 0.43
N ALA A 92 -12.05 -1.83 1.12
CA ALA A 92 -12.66 -1.36 2.35
C ALA A 92 -14.13 -0.90 2.18
N THR A 93 -14.54 -0.58 0.96
CA THR A 93 -15.91 -0.12 0.66
C THR A 93 -16.69 -1.09 -0.23
N GLY A 94 -16.19 -2.31 -0.45
CA GLY A 94 -16.91 -3.41 -1.08
C GLY A 94 -17.05 -3.33 -2.61
N ILE A 95 -16.22 -2.55 -3.30
CA ILE A 95 -16.19 -2.48 -4.77
C ILE A 95 -15.38 -3.62 -5.35
N LEU A 96 -14.18 -3.87 -4.79
CA LEU A 96 -13.25 -4.90 -5.23
C LEU A 96 -13.03 -5.95 -4.15
N SER A 97 -12.72 -7.17 -4.57
CA SER A 97 -12.22 -8.21 -3.67
C SER A 97 -10.73 -8.03 -3.40
N GLU A 98 -10.27 -8.60 -2.30
CA GLU A 98 -8.86 -8.68 -1.94
C GLU A 98 -8.01 -9.36 -3.02
N GLY A 99 -8.54 -10.42 -3.66
CA GLY A 99 -7.85 -11.18 -4.69
C GLY A 99 -7.58 -10.40 -5.97
N GLU A 100 -8.29 -9.30 -6.22
CA GLU A 100 -8.10 -8.45 -7.40
C GLU A 100 -6.90 -7.52 -7.25
N ILE A 101 -6.63 -7.05 -6.03
CA ILE A 101 -5.56 -6.09 -5.77
C ILE A 101 -4.35 -6.69 -5.05
N ALA A 102 -4.46 -7.94 -4.58
CA ALA A 102 -3.40 -8.61 -3.82
C ALA A 102 -3.04 -10.01 -4.41
N PRO A 103 -2.56 -10.07 -5.68
CA PRO A 103 -2.15 -11.33 -6.29
C PRO A 103 -0.97 -11.96 -5.55
N SER A 104 -0.94 -13.30 -5.46
CA SER A 104 0.18 -14.03 -4.86
C SER A 104 1.50 -13.69 -5.55
N THR A 105 2.49 -13.27 -4.76
CA THR A 105 3.83 -12.91 -5.24
C THR A 105 4.51 -14.10 -5.95
N ARG A 106 4.32 -15.33 -5.44
CA ARG A 106 4.84 -16.55 -6.07
C ARG A 106 4.25 -16.79 -7.45
N ILE A 107 2.95 -16.54 -7.63
CA ILE A 107 2.27 -16.64 -8.94
C ILE A 107 2.77 -15.57 -9.91
N VAL A 108 2.96 -14.35 -9.41
CA VAL A 108 3.47 -13.21 -10.21
C VAL A 108 4.90 -13.45 -10.70
N LEU A 109 5.71 -14.17 -9.94
CA LEU A 109 7.12 -14.45 -10.24
C LEU A 109 7.38 -15.88 -10.74
N ARG A 110 6.36 -16.74 -10.92
CA ARG A 110 6.52 -18.17 -11.25
C ARG A 110 7.39 -18.45 -12.49
N ASP A 111 7.36 -17.56 -13.48
CA ASP A 111 8.11 -17.69 -14.72
C ASP A 111 9.51 -17.02 -14.65
N GLN A 112 9.91 -16.54 -13.48
CA GLN A 112 11.22 -15.95 -13.21
C GLN A 112 12.09 -16.96 -12.44
N ARG A 113 12.91 -17.73 -13.17
CA ARG A 113 13.66 -18.88 -12.61
C ARG A 113 14.74 -18.49 -11.61
N ASN A 114 15.30 -17.29 -11.72
CA ASN A 114 16.33 -16.78 -10.82
C ASN A 114 15.78 -16.07 -9.58
N ALA A 115 14.47 -16.14 -9.32
CA ALA A 115 13.85 -15.51 -8.17
C ALA A 115 13.17 -16.52 -7.25
N ASN A 116 13.52 -16.49 -5.98
CA ASN A 116 12.88 -17.22 -4.90
C ASN A 116 12.09 -16.25 -3.99
N VAL A 117 10.98 -16.72 -3.38
CA VAL A 117 10.15 -15.94 -2.47
C VAL A 117 10.15 -16.59 -1.09
N LEU A 118 10.65 -15.89 -0.09
CA LEU A 118 10.58 -16.27 1.32
C LEU A 118 9.53 -15.41 2.04
N ILE A 119 8.73 -16.06 2.88
CA ILE A 119 7.80 -15.35 3.75
C ILE A 119 8.42 -15.23 5.13
N GLY A 120 8.51 -14.01 5.61
CA GLY A 120 9.06 -13.68 6.93
C GLY A 120 9.09 -12.17 7.14
N ASP A 121 8.97 -11.78 8.39
CA ASP A 121 9.21 -10.41 8.82
C ASP A 121 10.72 -10.23 9.03
N VAL A 122 11.30 -9.27 8.32
CA VAL A 122 12.74 -8.98 8.44
C VAL A 122 12.96 -8.25 9.75
N THR A 123 13.74 -8.84 10.62
CA THR A 123 14.05 -8.32 11.95
C THR A 123 15.44 -7.75 12.04
N ASP A 124 16.36 -8.15 11.12
CA ASP A 124 17.71 -7.60 11.08
C ASP A 124 18.30 -7.61 9.66
N ILE A 125 19.16 -6.65 9.39
CA ILE A 125 20.04 -6.56 8.23
C ILE A 125 21.44 -6.26 8.76
N ASP A 126 22.33 -7.22 8.64
CA ASP A 126 23.72 -7.11 9.10
C ASP A 126 24.64 -6.83 7.90
N PRO A 127 25.20 -5.61 7.79
CA PRO A 127 26.10 -5.27 6.70
C PRO A 127 27.51 -5.89 6.83
N ASP A 128 27.95 -6.23 8.04
CA ASP A 128 29.29 -6.80 8.28
C ASP A 128 29.34 -8.27 7.83
N THR A 129 28.36 -9.06 8.26
CA THR A 129 28.23 -10.47 7.85
C THR A 129 27.50 -10.64 6.53
N ARG A 130 26.93 -9.57 5.98
CA ARG A 130 26.10 -9.55 4.77
C ARG A 130 24.94 -10.54 4.82
N THR A 131 24.14 -10.45 5.87
CA THR A 131 23.00 -11.33 6.08
C THR A 131 21.73 -10.54 6.38
N VAL A 132 20.58 -11.10 5.95
CA VAL A 132 19.24 -10.64 6.31
C VAL A 132 18.60 -11.71 7.17
N THR A 133 18.20 -11.35 8.39
CA THR A 133 17.45 -12.22 9.30
C THR A 133 15.97 -11.95 9.18
N SER A 134 15.19 -13.01 8.99
CA SER A 134 13.73 -12.93 8.94
C SER A 134 13.09 -13.99 9.84
N VAL A 135 11.91 -13.69 10.36
CA VAL A 135 11.15 -14.56 11.26
C VAL A 135 9.77 -14.83 10.68
N HIS A 136 9.37 -16.12 10.64
CA HIS A 136 8.02 -16.52 10.27
C HIS A 136 7.53 -17.63 11.20
N ARG A 137 6.46 -17.37 11.95
CA ARG A 137 5.87 -18.33 12.91
C ARG A 137 6.91 -18.95 13.86
N GLY A 138 7.78 -18.10 14.43
CA GLY A 138 8.86 -18.52 15.33
C GLY A 138 10.09 -19.14 14.65
N ARG A 139 10.05 -19.41 13.34
CA ARG A 139 11.22 -19.90 12.59
C ARG A 139 12.09 -18.73 12.13
N VAL A 140 13.32 -18.71 12.59
CA VAL A 140 14.35 -17.76 12.14
C VAL A 140 15.00 -18.29 10.86
N THR A 141 15.17 -17.42 9.87
CA THR A 141 15.90 -17.71 8.63
C THR A 141 16.93 -16.60 8.40
N VAL A 142 18.18 -16.99 8.21
CA VAL A 142 19.28 -16.09 7.88
C VAL A 142 19.63 -16.28 6.40
N THR A 143 19.51 -15.22 5.63
CA THR A 143 19.72 -15.21 4.17
C THR A 143 20.94 -14.38 3.84
N PRO A 144 22.03 -14.98 3.31
CA PRO A 144 23.21 -14.24 2.91
C PRO A 144 22.98 -13.45 1.62
N TYR A 145 23.67 -12.30 1.48
CA TYR A 145 23.58 -11.46 0.29
C TYR A 145 24.95 -10.90 -0.12
N ASP A 146 25.07 -10.59 -1.40
CA ASP A 146 26.16 -9.79 -1.94
C ASP A 146 25.67 -8.35 -2.19
N SER A 147 24.39 -8.18 -2.55
CA SER A 147 23.69 -6.90 -2.56
C SER A 147 22.28 -7.04 -1.95
N VAL A 148 21.80 -5.98 -1.29
CA VAL A 148 20.44 -5.96 -0.73
C VAL A 148 19.68 -4.71 -1.16
N ILE A 149 18.39 -4.88 -1.53
CA ILE A 149 17.45 -3.80 -1.85
C ILE A 149 16.36 -3.78 -0.78
N VAL A 150 16.37 -2.76 0.06
CA VAL A 150 15.40 -2.59 1.15
C VAL A 150 14.23 -1.74 0.65
N ALA A 151 13.08 -2.39 0.48
CA ALA A 151 11.85 -1.82 -0.06
C ALA A 151 10.64 -2.12 0.85
N ALA A 152 10.84 -2.05 2.17
CA ALA A 152 9.84 -2.42 3.17
C ALA A 152 8.69 -1.39 3.33
N GLY A 153 8.76 -0.25 2.64
CA GLY A 153 7.70 0.74 2.59
C GLY A 153 7.50 1.53 3.89
N ALA A 154 6.27 2.02 4.09
CA ALA A 154 5.89 2.78 5.26
C ALA A 154 4.58 2.26 5.86
N GLY A 155 4.47 2.35 7.16
CA GLY A 155 3.25 2.07 7.93
C GLY A 155 2.41 3.30 8.19
N GLN A 156 1.34 3.11 8.97
CA GLN A 156 0.51 4.19 9.49
C GLN A 156 1.24 4.90 10.62
N SER A 157 1.15 6.24 10.66
CA SER A 157 1.61 7.04 11.79
C SER A 157 0.40 7.59 12.55
N TYR A 158 0.43 7.46 13.86
CA TYR A 158 -0.52 8.08 14.78
C TYR A 158 0.10 9.27 15.54
N PHE A 159 1.23 9.80 15.04
CA PHE A 159 1.95 10.94 15.61
C PHE A 159 2.30 10.78 17.09
N GLY A 160 2.70 9.56 17.49
CA GLY A 160 3.05 9.20 18.87
C GLY A 160 1.87 8.74 19.73
N ASN A 161 0.65 8.69 19.19
CA ASN A 161 -0.55 8.23 19.89
C ASN A 161 -0.99 6.84 19.37
N ASP A 162 -0.10 5.85 19.42
CA ASP A 162 -0.33 4.54 18.79
C ASP A 162 -1.55 3.80 19.35
N ARG A 163 -2.04 4.14 20.56
CA ARG A 163 -3.30 3.66 21.12
C ARG A 163 -4.52 3.97 20.25
N PHE A 164 -4.47 5.00 19.39
CA PHE A 164 -5.56 5.32 18.47
C PHE A 164 -5.81 4.22 17.43
N ALA A 165 -4.79 3.38 17.15
CA ALA A 165 -4.88 2.28 16.20
C ALA A 165 -5.99 1.27 16.54
N GLU A 166 -6.30 1.09 17.82
CA GLU A 166 -7.36 0.20 18.29
C GLU A 166 -8.74 0.69 17.83
N PHE A 167 -8.99 1.99 17.92
CA PHE A 167 -10.29 2.60 17.70
C PHE A 167 -10.45 3.17 16.29
N ALA A 168 -9.36 3.61 15.67
CA ALA A 168 -9.30 4.20 14.34
C ALA A 168 -8.26 3.48 13.47
N PRO A 169 -8.59 2.32 12.88
CA PRO A 169 -7.66 1.57 12.04
C PRO A 169 -7.17 2.39 10.85
N GLY A 170 -5.91 2.16 10.48
CA GLY A 170 -5.29 2.74 9.30
C GLY A 170 -5.79 2.15 7.99
N MET A 171 -5.14 2.55 6.87
CA MET A 171 -5.45 2.06 5.52
C MET A 171 -4.14 1.74 4.78
N LYS A 172 -3.35 0.79 5.29
CA LYS A 172 -2.05 0.42 4.74
C LYS A 172 -1.95 -1.04 4.31
N THR A 173 -2.69 -1.91 4.97
CA THR A 173 -2.66 -3.36 4.75
C THR A 173 -4.01 -3.86 4.23
N LEU A 174 -4.00 -5.08 3.69
CA LEU A 174 -5.24 -5.74 3.28
C LEU A 174 -6.15 -6.01 4.48
N ASP A 175 -5.54 -6.36 5.63
CA ASP A 175 -6.27 -6.60 6.88
C ASP A 175 -6.98 -5.32 7.36
N ASP A 176 -6.34 -4.15 7.25
CA ASP A 176 -6.97 -2.87 7.56
C ASP A 176 -8.23 -2.63 6.70
N ALA A 177 -8.14 -2.90 5.40
CA ALA A 177 -9.27 -2.69 4.48
C ALA A 177 -10.44 -3.65 4.77
N LEU A 178 -10.16 -4.91 5.10
CA LEU A 178 -11.16 -5.90 5.45
C LEU A 178 -11.82 -5.58 6.79
N GLU A 179 -11.04 -5.16 7.78
CA GLU A 179 -11.56 -4.69 9.07
C GLU A 179 -12.46 -3.47 8.90
N LEU A 180 -12.02 -2.45 8.14
CA LEU A 180 -12.81 -1.26 7.87
C LEU A 180 -14.10 -1.59 7.14
N ARG A 181 -14.09 -2.51 6.17
CA ARG A 181 -15.30 -3.01 5.52
C ARG A 181 -16.27 -3.61 6.54
N GLY A 182 -15.73 -4.41 7.47
CA GLY A 182 -16.50 -4.99 8.56
C GLY A 182 -17.10 -3.94 9.47
N ARG A 183 -16.31 -2.98 9.94
CA ARG A 183 -16.76 -1.90 10.81
C ARG A 183 -17.85 -1.04 10.14
N ILE A 184 -17.67 -0.68 8.86
CA ILE A 184 -18.64 0.13 8.10
C ILE A 184 -19.97 -0.62 7.95
N MET A 185 -19.96 -1.88 7.54
CA MET A 185 -21.20 -2.64 7.32
C MET A 185 -21.91 -2.94 8.64
N ASN A 186 -21.16 -3.40 9.67
CA ASN A 186 -21.75 -3.67 10.99
C ASN A 186 -22.34 -2.41 11.65
N ALA A 187 -21.82 -1.21 11.34
CA ALA A 187 -22.37 0.03 11.86
C ALA A 187 -23.81 0.26 11.34
N PHE A 188 -24.07 -0.01 10.07
CA PHE A 188 -25.43 0.05 9.51
C PHE A 188 -26.34 -1.04 10.08
N ASP A 189 -25.85 -2.27 10.20
CA ASP A 189 -26.60 -3.39 10.77
C ASP A 189 -26.95 -3.13 12.26
N ALA A 190 -26.02 -2.60 13.04
CA ALA A 190 -26.27 -2.21 14.42
C ALA A 190 -27.26 -1.03 14.54
N ALA A 191 -27.15 -0.04 13.65
CA ALA A 191 -28.07 1.09 13.62
C ALA A 191 -29.52 0.68 13.30
N GLU A 192 -29.71 -0.36 12.47
CA GLU A 192 -31.02 -0.95 12.18
C GLU A 192 -31.68 -1.51 13.45
N LEU A 193 -30.88 -2.05 14.39
CA LEU A 193 -31.32 -2.65 15.65
C LEU A 193 -31.41 -1.64 16.80
N ALA A 194 -30.72 -0.51 16.72
CA ALA A 194 -30.64 0.48 17.78
C ALA A 194 -32.00 1.15 18.01
N THR A 195 -32.46 1.14 19.25
CA THR A 195 -33.73 1.79 19.68
C THR A 195 -33.48 3.20 20.20
N ASP A 196 -32.29 3.46 20.78
CA ASP A 196 -31.92 4.79 21.23
C ASP A 196 -31.48 5.67 20.04
N PRO A 197 -32.13 6.85 19.86
CA PRO A 197 -31.76 7.77 18.78
C PRO A 197 -30.30 8.27 18.85
N ALA A 198 -29.72 8.44 20.05
CA ALA A 198 -28.35 8.90 20.22
C ALA A 198 -27.37 7.80 19.81
N GLU A 199 -27.61 6.55 20.21
CA GLU A 199 -26.84 5.41 19.77
C GLU A 199 -26.91 5.24 18.25
N ARG A 200 -28.10 5.33 17.66
CA ARG A 200 -28.31 5.25 16.22
C ARG A 200 -27.52 6.33 15.48
N ALA A 201 -27.56 7.57 15.95
CA ALA A 201 -26.83 8.68 15.37
C ALA A 201 -25.31 8.44 15.42
N ARG A 202 -24.78 7.93 16.54
CA ARG A 202 -23.37 7.56 16.71
C ARG A 202 -22.97 6.45 15.76
N LEU A 203 -23.79 5.41 15.59
CA LEU A 203 -23.54 4.29 14.67
C LEU A 203 -23.55 4.74 13.21
N LEU A 204 -24.41 5.68 12.83
CA LEU A 204 -24.49 6.24 11.48
C LEU A 204 -23.48 7.39 11.24
N THR A 205 -22.61 7.70 12.20
CA THR A 205 -21.53 8.68 12.03
C THR A 205 -20.22 8.00 11.68
N PHE A 206 -19.63 8.40 10.55
CA PHE A 206 -18.36 7.91 10.00
C PHE A 206 -17.36 9.05 9.94
N VAL A 207 -16.22 8.91 10.62
CA VAL A 207 -15.17 9.93 10.62
C VAL A 207 -13.95 9.43 9.90
N VAL A 208 -13.46 10.21 8.94
CA VAL A 208 -12.21 9.95 8.21
C VAL A 208 -11.20 11.04 8.61
N VAL A 209 -10.09 10.63 9.21
CA VAL A 209 -9.01 11.53 9.64
C VAL A 209 -7.92 11.55 8.59
N GLY A 210 -7.64 12.74 8.05
CA GLY A 210 -6.66 12.97 6.98
C GLY A 210 -7.34 13.23 5.63
N ALA A 211 -7.19 14.45 5.08
CA ALA A 211 -7.73 14.89 3.80
C ALA A 211 -6.73 14.75 2.63
N GLY A 212 -5.76 13.85 2.75
CA GLY A 212 -4.94 13.37 1.64
C GLY A 212 -5.74 12.49 0.66
N PRO A 213 -5.10 11.96 -0.41
CA PRO A 213 -5.79 11.14 -1.42
C PRO A 213 -6.62 10.00 -0.82
N THR A 214 -6.04 9.21 0.08
CA THR A 214 -6.73 8.06 0.71
C THR A 214 -7.98 8.48 1.48
N GLY A 215 -7.90 9.58 2.26
CA GLY A 215 -9.06 10.04 3.03
C GLY A 215 -10.17 10.60 2.15
N VAL A 216 -9.82 11.35 1.11
CA VAL A 216 -10.78 11.86 0.12
C VAL A 216 -11.50 10.71 -0.59
N GLU A 217 -10.75 9.67 -1.02
CA GLU A 217 -11.29 8.48 -1.66
C GLU A 217 -12.20 7.69 -0.71
N MET A 218 -11.80 7.53 0.56
CA MET A 218 -12.62 6.85 1.58
C MET A 218 -13.90 7.61 1.89
N ALA A 219 -13.82 8.91 2.18
CA ALA A 219 -14.99 9.72 2.51
C ALA A 219 -15.99 9.74 1.35
N GLY A 220 -15.52 9.93 0.11
CA GLY A 220 -16.34 9.88 -1.09
C GLY A 220 -17.01 8.51 -1.29
N GLN A 221 -16.28 7.41 -1.04
CA GLN A 221 -16.80 6.06 -1.21
C GLN A 221 -17.76 5.63 -0.11
N ILE A 222 -17.59 6.08 1.14
CA ILE A 222 -18.56 5.87 2.22
C ILE A 222 -19.85 6.63 1.90
N ALA A 223 -19.75 7.88 1.42
CA ALA A 223 -20.90 8.67 1.01
C ALA A 223 -21.69 8.02 -0.16
N GLU A 224 -21.00 7.48 -1.15
CA GLU A 224 -21.66 6.73 -2.24
C GLU A 224 -22.25 5.39 -1.78
N LEU A 225 -21.59 4.70 -0.85
CA LEU A 225 -22.09 3.47 -0.26
C LEU A 225 -23.43 3.72 0.45
N SER A 226 -23.46 4.68 1.36
CA SER A 226 -24.66 5.02 2.14
C SER A 226 -25.79 5.56 1.27
N LYS A 227 -25.50 6.56 0.42
CA LYS A 227 -26.53 7.29 -0.32
C LYS A 227 -27.05 6.61 -1.57
N ARG A 228 -26.32 5.62 -2.09
CA ARG A 228 -26.66 4.98 -3.36
C ARG A 228 -26.78 3.46 -3.25
N THR A 229 -25.76 2.79 -2.69
CA THR A 229 -25.71 1.32 -2.68
C THR A 229 -26.66 0.73 -1.65
N LEU A 230 -26.64 1.29 -0.43
CA LEU A 230 -27.45 0.81 0.69
C LEU A 230 -28.82 1.48 0.77
N ALA A 231 -29.12 2.50 -0.06
CA ALA A 231 -30.39 3.18 -0.07
C ALA A 231 -31.56 2.19 -0.28
N GLY A 232 -32.49 2.15 0.66
CA GLY A 232 -33.71 1.30 0.63
C GLY A 232 -33.44 -0.19 0.96
N THR A 233 -32.24 -0.56 1.43
CA THR A 233 -31.96 -1.96 1.83
C THR A 233 -32.32 -2.25 3.29
N PHE A 234 -32.39 -1.24 4.13
CA PHE A 234 -32.81 -1.31 5.53
C PHE A 234 -34.26 -0.95 5.73
N ARG A 235 -34.88 -1.30 6.88
CA ARG A 235 -36.31 -1.11 7.17
C ARG A 235 -36.60 -0.09 8.26
N THR A 236 -35.71 0.04 9.25
CA THR A 236 -35.88 0.95 10.39
C THR A 236 -34.98 2.20 10.28
N ILE A 237 -33.96 2.15 9.47
CA ILE A 237 -33.08 3.29 9.18
C ILE A 237 -33.08 3.64 7.68
N ASP A 238 -32.73 4.89 7.38
CA ASP A 238 -32.35 5.28 6.03
C ASP A 238 -30.81 5.45 6.00
N PRO A 239 -30.05 4.61 5.29
CA PRO A 239 -28.59 4.80 5.17
C PRO A 239 -28.19 6.17 4.64
N ARG A 240 -29.09 6.90 3.96
CA ARG A 240 -28.84 8.26 3.47
C ARG A 240 -28.67 9.29 4.59
N ASP A 241 -29.16 8.97 5.80
CA ASP A 241 -28.99 9.81 7.00
C ASP A 241 -27.58 9.68 7.61
N ALA A 242 -26.73 8.80 7.06
CA ALA A 242 -25.36 8.67 7.52
C ALA A 242 -24.60 10.00 7.42
N ARG A 243 -24.01 10.40 8.54
CA ARG A 243 -23.13 11.56 8.68
C ARG A 243 -21.71 11.16 8.37
N ILE A 244 -21.08 11.74 7.36
CA ILE A 244 -19.70 11.47 6.97
C ILE A 244 -18.89 12.74 7.21
N VAL A 245 -17.86 12.65 8.06
CA VAL A 245 -17.00 13.78 8.43
C VAL A 245 -15.57 13.49 7.95
N LEU A 246 -14.99 14.40 7.18
CA LEU A 246 -13.58 14.37 6.79
C LEU A 246 -12.84 15.46 7.56
N LEU A 247 -11.86 15.05 8.38
CA LEU A 247 -11.07 15.93 9.24
C LEU A 247 -9.62 16.03 8.74
N ASP A 248 -9.02 17.22 8.78
CA ASP A 248 -7.58 17.38 8.61
C ASP A 248 -7.05 18.59 9.40
N ALA A 249 -5.86 18.45 9.95
CA ALA A 249 -5.11 19.56 10.56
C ALA A 249 -4.59 20.56 9.51
N ALA A 250 -4.47 20.14 8.24
CA ALA A 250 -4.08 20.99 7.14
C ALA A 250 -5.22 21.96 6.73
N PRO A 251 -4.88 23.12 6.13
CA PRO A 251 -5.88 24.12 5.72
C PRO A 251 -6.59 23.80 4.41
N LYS A 252 -6.23 22.70 3.71
CA LYS A 252 -6.83 22.35 2.41
C LYS A 252 -6.95 20.83 2.22
N VAL A 253 -7.93 20.46 1.41
CA VAL A 253 -8.08 19.09 0.90
C VAL A 253 -7.00 18.81 -0.16
N LEU A 254 -6.48 17.60 -0.19
CA LEU A 254 -5.42 17.16 -1.10
C LEU A 254 -4.17 18.07 -1.04
N PRO A 255 -3.51 18.23 0.12
CA PRO A 255 -2.40 19.16 0.28
C PRO A 255 -1.30 19.07 -0.79
N PRO A 256 -0.92 17.89 -1.35
CA PRO A 256 0.09 17.79 -2.39
C PRO A 256 -0.35 18.30 -3.78
N PHE A 257 -1.65 18.55 -3.97
CA PHE A 257 -2.18 19.01 -5.26
C PHE A 257 -2.29 20.54 -5.31
N ALA A 258 -2.41 21.07 -6.52
CA ALA A 258 -2.71 22.48 -6.70
C ALA A 258 -4.03 22.87 -6.05
N ASP A 259 -4.14 24.09 -5.51
CA ASP A 259 -5.29 24.55 -4.72
C ASP A 259 -6.61 24.42 -5.47
N SER A 260 -6.63 24.69 -6.79
CA SER A 260 -7.82 24.52 -7.62
C SER A 260 -8.33 23.09 -7.70
N LEU A 261 -7.44 22.09 -7.60
CA LEU A 261 -7.81 20.67 -7.58
C LEU A 261 -8.33 20.25 -6.21
N GLY A 262 -7.69 20.72 -5.14
CA GLY A 262 -8.16 20.53 -3.76
C GLY A 262 -9.55 21.12 -3.54
N GLU A 263 -9.77 22.34 -4.04
CA GLU A 263 -11.07 23.01 -3.96
C GLU A 263 -12.16 22.31 -4.78
N HIS A 264 -11.81 21.77 -5.97
CA HIS A 264 -12.74 20.93 -6.73
C HIS A 264 -13.13 19.68 -5.97
N ALA A 265 -12.14 18.99 -5.34
CA ALA A 265 -12.38 17.80 -4.54
C ALA A 265 -13.26 18.13 -3.32
N ARG A 266 -12.99 19.23 -2.59
CA ARG A 266 -13.79 19.68 -1.46
C ARG A 266 -15.25 19.90 -1.84
N ARG A 267 -15.50 20.73 -2.87
CA ARG A 267 -16.88 20.99 -3.34
C ARG A 267 -17.58 19.72 -3.77
N ARG A 268 -16.86 18.78 -4.40
CA ARG A 268 -17.48 17.51 -4.78
C ARG A 268 -17.83 16.66 -3.58
N LEU A 269 -16.99 16.57 -2.54
CA LEU A 269 -17.29 15.87 -1.29
C LEU A 269 -18.51 16.49 -0.59
N GLU A 270 -18.55 17.82 -0.47
CA GLU A 270 -19.68 18.54 0.12
C GLU A 270 -20.97 18.32 -0.65
N SER A 271 -20.92 18.27 -2.00
CA SER A 271 -22.09 17.92 -2.83
C SER A 271 -22.60 16.49 -2.61
N LEU A 272 -21.76 15.60 -2.10
CA LEU A 272 -22.15 14.26 -1.65
C LEU A 272 -22.64 14.25 -0.19
N GLY A 273 -22.62 15.40 0.50
CA GLY A 273 -23.00 15.55 1.90
C GLY A 273 -21.93 15.09 2.86
N VAL A 274 -20.67 15.13 2.47
CA VAL A 274 -19.53 14.96 3.38
C VAL A 274 -19.25 16.30 4.06
N GLU A 275 -19.19 16.30 5.39
CA GLU A 275 -18.76 17.44 6.19
C GLU A 275 -17.22 17.52 6.13
N VAL A 276 -16.66 18.58 5.55
CA VAL A 276 -15.21 18.76 5.45
C VAL A 276 -14.78 19.78 6.50
N THR A 277 -14.00 19.34 7.49
CA THR A 277 -13.50 20.18 8.59
C THR A 277 -11.96 20.21 8.52
N LEU A 278 -11.42 21.35 8.13
CA LEU A 278 -9.99 21.62 7.99
C LEU A 278 -9.47 22.45 9.17
N ASN A 279 -8.14 22.55 9.31
CA ASN A 279 -7.49 23.18 10.47
C ASN A 279 -7.98 22.57 11.79
N ALA A 280 -8.23 21.27 11.80
CA ALA A 280 -8.83 20.52 12.89
C ALA A 280 -7.96 19.30 13.22
N ALA A 281 -7.29 19.34 14.36
CA ALA A 281 -6.40 18.27 14.81
C ALA A 281 -7.14 17.32 15.76
N VAL A 282 -7.05 16.02 15.52
CA VAL A 282 -7.55 15.00 16.44
C VAL A 282 -6.58 14.88 17.62
N THR A 283 -7.08 15.06 18.84
CA THR A 283 -6.29 15.04 20.08
C THR A 283 -6.55 13.81 20.92
N ASP A 284 -7.69 13.18 20.77
CA ASP A 284 -8.03 11.91 21.43
C ASP A 284 -8.98 11.05 20.58
N VAL A 285 -8.90 9.72 20.76
CA VAL A 285 -9.77 8.73 20.09
C VAL A 285 -10.07 7.62 21.07
N ASP A 286 -11.34 7.25 21.17
CA ASP A 286 -11.82 6.11 21.95
C ASP A 286 -12.88 5.28 21.20
N THR A 287 -13.54 4.34 21.88
CA THR A 287 -14.57 3.46 21.30
C THR A 287 -15.73 4.26 20.72
N ASP A 288 -16.19 5.31 21.40
CA ASP A 288 -17.43 6.00 21.11
C ASP A 288 -17.27 7.23 20.23
N GLY A 289 -16.03 7.75 20.12
CA GLY A 289 -15.81 8.95 19.32
C GLY A 289 -14.36 9.41 19.25
N LEU A 290 -14.20 10.69 19.04
CA LEU A 290 -12.91 11.37 19.02
C LEU A 290 -13.05 12.84 19.45
N VAL A 291 -11.97 13.42 19.95
CA VAL A 291 -11.88 14.83 20.31
C VAL A 291 -11.10 15.57 19.24
N VAL A 292 -11.64 16.69 18.81
CA VAL A 292 -11.08 17.54 17.76
C VAL A 292 -10.77 18.91 18.33
N ARG A 293 -9.54 19.38 18.11
CA ARG A 293 -9.12 20.73 18.43
C ARG A 293 -9.13 21.58 17.17
N ALA A 294 -9.96 22.62 17.17
CA ALA A 294 -10.05 23.60 16.11
C ALA A 294 -8.85 24.58 16.11
N ALA A 295 -8.71 25.39 15.06
CA ALA A 295 -7.62 26.36 14.92
C ALA A 295 -7.58 27.43 16.03
N ASP A 296 -8.71 27.76 16.62
CA ASP A 296 -8.84 28.69 17.75
C ASP A 296 -8.51 28.07 19.11
N GLY A 297 -8.14 26.77 19.13
CA GLY A 297 -7.80 26.00 20.31
C GLY A 297 -9.01 25.39 21.03
N THR A 298 -10.25 25.66 20.58
CA THR A 298 -11.44 25.02 21.15
C THR A 298 -11.45 23.53 20.85
N GLU A 299 -11.88 22.74 21.82
CA GLU A 299 -12.06 21.30 21.66
C GLU A 299 -13.54 20.94 21.65
N HIS A 300 -13.91 20.05 20.75
CA HIS A 300 -15.23 19.47 20.72
C HIS A 300 -15.15 17.97 20.46
N ARG A 301 -16.13 17.23 20.94
CA ARG A 301 -16.24 15.81 20.74
C ARG A 301 -17.16 15.49 19.56
N ILE A 302 -16.77 14.53 18.75
CA ILE A 302 -17.62 13.93 17.72
C ILE A 302 -17.90 12.49 18.14
N GLU A 303 -19.16 12.17 18.41
CA GLU A 303 -19.59 10.81 18.67
C GLU A 303 -19.65 10.04 17.34
N ALA A 304 -18.91 8.94 17.23
CA ALA A 304 -18.83 8.13 16.02
C ALA A 304 -18.38 6.71 16.34
N ALA A 305 -19.12 5.71 15.89
CA ALA A 305 -18.72 4.31 16.04
C ALA A 305 -17.59 3.94 15.07
N THR A 306 -17.61 4.48 13.85
CA THR A 306 -16.62 4.15 12.82
C THR A 306 -15.66 5.31 12.56
N LYS A 307 -14.38 5.08 12.81
CA LYS A 307 -13.29 6.02 12.55
C LYS A 307 -12.25 5.37 11.63
N VAL A 308 -11.77 6.10 10.63
CA VAL A 308 -10.75 5.68 9.66
C VAL A 308 -9.57 6.62 9.77
N TRP A 309 -8.38 6.10 10.04
CA TRP A 309 -7.17 6.91 10.12
C TRP A 309 -6.37 6.86 8.82
N SER A 310 -6.38 7.93 8.05
CA SER A 310 -5.62 8.07 6.80
C SER A 310 -4.54 9.16 6.86
N ALA A 311 -4.35 9.78 8.03
CA ALA A 311 -3.36 10.82 8.27
C ALA A 311 -2.01 10.21 8.68
N GLY A 312 -0.92 10.78 8.15
CA GLY A 312 0.44 10.43 8.52
C GLY A 312 0.94 9.08 7.99
N VAL A 313 2.25 9.06 7.76
CA VAL A 313 3.00 7.86 7.39
C VAL A 313 4.30 7.83 8.19
N SER A 314 4.76 6.63 8.56
CA SER A 314 6.04 6.38 9.21
C SER A 314 6.78 5.30 8.43
N ALA A 315 8.04 5.55 8.10
CA ALA A 315 8.86 4.55 7.41
C ALA A 315 9.03 3.28 8.27
N SER A 316 9.35 2.17 7.62
CA SER A 316 9.64 0.91 8.33
C SER A 316 10.75 1.09 9.37
N PRO A 317 10.66 0.46 10.55
CA PRO A 317 11.73 0.46 11.58
C PRO A 317 13.09 -0.01 11.07
N LEU A 318 13.13 -0.74 9.95
CA LEU A 318 14.37 -1.14 9.29
C LEU A 318 15.24 0.07 8.89
N GLY A 319 14.63 1.25 8.69
CA GLY A 319 15.38 2.49 8.43
C GLY A 319 16.26 2.90 9.61
N ALA A 320 15.69 2.94 10.80
CA ALA A 320 16.43 3.26 12.02
C ALA A 320 17.52 2.21 12.34
N MET A 321 17.22 0.93 12.07
CA MET A 321 18.19 -0.16 12.22
C MET A 321 19.39 0.02 11.27
N LEU A 322 19.16 0.31 9.99
CA LEU A 322 20.24 0.55 9.03
C LEU A 322 21.08 1.78 9.44
N ALA A 323 20.43 2.84 9.88
CA ALA A 323 21.12 4.04 10.36
C ALA A 323 22.03 3.75 11.58
N SER A 324 21.59 2.88 12.49
CA SER A 324 22.41 2.48 13.66
C SER A 324 23.67 1.65 13.30
N LYS A 325 23.73 1.12 12.08
CA LYS A 325 24.82 0.26 11.58
C LYS A 325 25.59 0.88 10.39
N SER A 326 25.42 2.19 10.15
CA SER A 326 26.00 2.88 8.99
C SER A 326 26.22 4.37 9.32
N ASP A 327 26.71 5.12 8.33
CA ASP A 327 26.85 6.58 8.41
C ASP A 327 25.56 7.33 8.01
N ALA A 328 24.46 6.61 7.85
CA ALA A 328 23.20 7.19 7.40
C ALA A 328 22.43 7.87 8.54
N GLU A 329 21.76 8.96 8.21
CA GLU A 329 20.79 9.62 9.07
C GLU A 329 19.35 9.24 8.64
N ILE A 330 18.40 9.46 9.54
CA ILE A 330 16.97 9.33 9.26
C ILE A 330 16.27 10.69 9.46
N ASP A 331 15.22 10.91 8.65
CA ASP A 331 14.38 12.08 8.83
C ASP A 331 13.30 11.86 9.92
N ARG A 332 12.47 12.89 10.16
CA ARG A 332 11.39 12.84 11.17
C ARG A 332 10.34 11.77 10.91
N ALA A 333 10.21 11.30 9.67
CA ALA A 333 9.30 10.20 9.29
C ALA A 333 9.97 8.82 9.37
N GLY A 334 11.24 8.75 9.80
CA GLY A 334 12.04 7.53 9.90
C GLY A 334 12.62 7.06 8.56
N ARG A 335 12.61 7.92 7.51
CA ARG A 335 13.16 7.59 6.19
C ARG A 335 14.68 7.76 6.20
N VAL A 336 15.39 6.83 5.56
CA VAL A 336 16.85 6.86 5.44
C VAL A 336 17.26 7.93 4.44
N LEU A 337 18.16 8.83 4.83
CA LEU A 337 18.82 9.77 3.93
C LEU A 337 19.83 8.98 3.08
N VAL A 338 19.48 8.75 1.83
CA VAL A 338 20.30 7.93 0.91
C VAL A 338 21.23 8.79 0.05
N ASN A 339 22.29 8.16 -0.45
CA ASN A 339 23.13 8.75 -1.48
C ASN A 339 22.34 8.97 -2.79
N PRO A 340 22.83 9.82 -3.71
CA PRO A 340 22.18 10.04 -5.01
C PRO A 340 21.98 8.76 -5.85
N ASP A 341 22.73 7.70 -5.60
CA ASP A 341 22.62 6.37 -6.23
C ASP A 341 21.72 5.39 -5.43
N LEU A 342 20.95 5.89 -4.49
CA LEU A 342 20.04 5.16 -3.60
C LEU A 342 20.72 4.18 -2.64
N THR A 343 22.03 4.24 -2.50
CA THR A 343 22.74 3.47 -1.47
C THR A 343 22.67 4.13 -0.11
N VAL A 344 22.83 3.32 0.92
CA VAL A 344 22.98 3.81 2.30
C VAL A 344 24.41 4.38 2.45
N PRO A 345 24.59 5.59 3.00
CA PRO A 345 25.92 6.12 3.32
C PRO A 345 26.78 5.10 4.08
N GLY A 346 28.02 4.90 3.64
CA GLY A 346 28.94 3.89 4.19
C GLY A 346 28.70 2.44 3.71
N LEU A 347 27.56 2.13 3.07
CA LEU A 347 27.18 0.77 2.66
C LEU A 347 26.87 0.69 1.15
N PRO A 348 27.88 0.56 0.26
CA PRO A 348 27.68 0.64 -1.18
C PRO A 348 26.87 -0.52 -1.80
N ASN A 349 26.68 -1.61 -1.09
CA ASN A 349 25.91 -2.79 -1.50
C ASN A 349 24.50 -2.84 -0.89
N VAL A 350 24.08 -1.82 -0.13
CA VAL A 350 22.76 -1.71 0.50
C VAL A 350 22.00 -0.55 -0.12
N PHE A 351 20.92 -0.86 -0.83
CA PHE A 351 20.04 0.12 -1.46
C PHE A 351 18.74 0.28 -0.65
N VAL A 352 18.28 1.50 -0.47
CA VAL A 352 16.96 1.79 0.12
C VAL A 352 16.11 2.50 -0.92
N VAL A 353 14.87 2.00 -1.14
CA VAL A 353 13.99 2.51 -2.19
C VAL A 353 12.54 2.68 -1.71
N GLY A 354 11.80 3.53 -2.40
CA GLY A 354 10.38 3.80 -2.11
C GLY A 354 10.17 4.63 -0.85
N ASP A 355 9.11 4.33 -0.11
CA ASP A 355 8.66 5.16 1.02
C ASP A 355 9.62 5.15 2.22
N MET A 356 10.64 4.31 2.20
CA MET A 356 11.69 4.27 3.22
C MET A 356 12.84 5.24 2.95
N MET A 357 12.99 5.76 1.72
CA MET A 357 14.09 6.65 1.36
C MET A 357 13.70 8.13 1.49
N ALA A 358 14.65 8.96 1.89
CA ALA A 358 14.62 10.41 1.77
C ALA A 358 15.69 10.84 0.77
N LEU A 359 15.28 11.44 -0.35
CA LEU A 359 16.14 11.99 -1.39
C LEU A 359 15.45 13.19 -2.03
N ASP A 360 16.08 14.37 -2.00
CA ASP A 360 15.64 15.60 -2.69
C ASP A 360 14.14 15.94 -2.52
N GLY A 361 13.54 15.60 -1.36
CA GLY A 361 12.12 15.86 -1.10
C GLY A 361 11.14 15.01 -1.92
N LEU A 362 11.59 13.92 -2.53
CA LEU A 362 10.73 13.02 -3.31
C LEU A 362 9.57 12.48 -2.47
N PRO A 363 8.34 12.44 -3.03
CA PRO A 363 7.17 11.95 -2.31
C PRO A 363 7.17 10.43 -2.17
N GLY A 364 6.54 9.93 -1.09
CA GLY A 364 6.25 8.49 -0.90
C GLY A 364 5.10 8.05 -1.81
N VAL A 365 5.38 7.81 -3.09
CA VAL A 365 4.39 7.36 -4.08
C VAL A 365 4.88 6.13 -4.82
N ALA A 366 3.94 5.32 -5.30
CA ALA A 366 4.24 4.07 -6.03
C ALA A 366 5.23 4.26 -7.19
N GLN A 367 5.14 5.40 -7.91
CA GLN A 367 6.02 5.69 -9.06
C GLN A 367 7.48 5.89 -8.65
N VAL A 368 7.74 6.54 -7.53
CA VAL A 368 9.09 6.68 -6.96
C VAL A 368 9.64 5.30 -6.58
N ALA A 369 8.83 4.48 -5.89
CA ALA A 369 9.21 3.12 -5.50
C ALA A 369 9.51 2.22 -6.72
N ILE A 370 8.68 2.24 -7.76
CA ILE A 370 8.86 1.47 -8.99
C ILE A 370 10.16 1.87 -9.71
N GLN A 371 10.38 3.18 -9.85
CA GLN A 371 11.55 3.69 -10.56
C GLN A 371 12.84 3.47 -9.77
N GLY A 372 12.82 3.69 -8.44
CA GLY A 372 13.93 3.42 -7.55
C GLY A 372 14.31 1.94 -7.52
N GLY A 373 13.32 1.04 -7.39
CA GLY A 373 13.58 -0.41 -7.42
C GLY A 373 14.18 -0.88 -8.75
N ARG A 374 13.69 -0.38 -9.88
CA ARG A 374 14.27 -0.67 -11.21
C ARG A 374 15.66 -0.07 -11.40
N TYR A 375 15.92 1.07 -10.78
CA TYR A 375 17.23 1.71 -10.81
C TYR A 375 18.26 0.86 -10.04
N ALA A 376 17.99 0.53 -8.77
CA ALA A 376 18.86 -0.31 -7.95
C ALA A 376 19.16 -1.67 -8.62
N ALA A 377 18.12 -2.31 -9.16
CA ALA A 377 18.26 -3.57 -9.91
C ALA A 377 19.18 -3.45 -11.14
N ARG A 378 19.09 -2.33 -11.88
CA ARG A 378 19.98 -2.08 -13.04
C ARG A 378 21.43 -1.88 -12.61
N VAL A 379 21.68 -1.07 -11.58
CA VAL A 379 23.02 -0.85 -11.06
C VAL A 379 23.67 -2.18 -10.70
N ILE A 380 22.99 -3.02 -9.91
CA ILE A 380 23.48 -4.36 -9.53
C ILE A 380 23.74 -5.23 -10.78
N ALA A 381 22.81 -5.26 -11.73
CA ALA A 381 22.95 -6.07 -12.95
C ALA A 381 24.13 -5.62 -13.81
N ASP A 382 24.37 -4.32 -13.95
CA ASP A 382 25.47 -3.75 -14.73
C ASP A 382 26.83 -4.03 -14.06
N GLU A 383 26.91 -3.95 -12.72
CA GLU A 383 28.10 -4.27 -11.93
C GLU A 383 28.46 -5.76 -12.03
N VAL A 384 27.48 -6.65 -11.84
CA VAL A 384 27.67 -8.11 -11.96
C VAL A 384 28.11 -8.49 -13.36
N LYS A 385 27.50 -7.89 -14.38
CA LYS A 385 27.91 -8.11 -15.77
C LYS A 385 29.32 -7.64 -16.06
N ALA A 386 29.70 -6.46 -15.58
CA ALA A 386 31.05 -5.93 -15.75
C ALA A 386 32.09 -6.84 -15.08
N ALA A 387 31.83 -7.30 -13.86
CA ALA A 387 32.68 -8.23 -13.14
C ALA A 387 32.86 -9.57 -13.88
N ALA A 388 31.73 -10.15 -14.39
CA ALA A 388 31.75 -11.40 -15.16
C ALA A 388 32.55 -11.28 -16.49
N GLU A 389 32.54 -10.09 -17.11
CA GLU A 389 33.25 -9.79 -18.34
C GLU A 389 34.71 -9.29 -18.08
N GLY A 390 35.16 -9.21 -16.83
CA GLY A 390 36.48 -8.68 -16.47
C GLY A 390 36.67 -7.20 -16.82
N ARG A 391 35.57 -6.45 -16.94
CA ARG A 391 35.56 -5.01 -17.23
C ARG A 391 35.57 -4.19 -15.95
N PRO A 392 36.06 -2.94 -15.98
CA PRO A 392 35.89 -2.02 -14.86
C PRO A 392 34.40 -1.86 -14.50
N VAL A 393 34.11 -1.84 -13.21
CA VAL A 393 32.76 -1.57 -12.71
C VAL A 393 32.36 -0.16 -13.17
N PRO A 394 31.17 0.01 -13.82
CA PRO A 394 30.74 1.30 -14.30
C PRO A 394 30.46 2.27 -13.14
N GLU A 395 30.76 3.54 -13.33
CA GLU A 395 30.40 4.59 -12.39
C GLU A 395 28.87 4.68 -12.26
N ARG A 396 28.38 4.71 -11.03
CA ARG A 396 26.95 4.83 -10.74
C ARG A 396 26.46 6.24 -11.02
N ARG A 397 25.46 6.36 -11.88
CA ARG A 397 24.82 7.64 -12.18
C ARG A 397 23.78 7.95 -11.12
N PRO A 398 23.59 9.22 -10.71
CA PRO A 398 22.51 9.58 -9.78
C PRO A 398 21.12 9.13 -10.25
N PHE A 399 20.29 8.69 -9.33
CA PHE A 399 18.88 8.40 -9.58
C PHE A 399 18.16 9.69 -9.99
N ARG A 400 17.36 9.61 -11.04
CA ARG A 400 16.52 10.71 -11.50
C ARG A 400 15.08 10.26 -11.61
N TYR A 401 14.24 10.79 -10.74
CA TYR A 401 12.80 10.55 -10.78
C TYR A 401 12.18 11.27 -11.98
N ARG A 402 11.35 10.55 -12.73
CA ARG A 402 10.49 11.12 -13.78
C ARG A 402 9.07 11.17 -13.24
N ASP A 403 8.62 12.36 -12.90
CA ASP A 403 7.25 12.57 -12.45
C ASP A 403 6.26 12.27 -13.59
N LYS A 404 5.30 11.39 -13.31
CA LYS A 404 4.22 11.00 -14.24
C LYS A 404 2.89 11.63 -13.86
N GLY A 405 2.92 12.52 -12.90
CA GLY A 405 1.75 13.18 -12.36
C GLY A 405 1.11 12.41 -11.20
N SER A 406 0.16 13.06 -10.57
CA SER A 406 -0.63 12.57 -9.44
C SER A 406 -2.12 12.62 -9.77
N MET A 407 -2.89 11.69 -9.20
CA MET A 407 -4.33 11.63 -9.37
C MET A 407 -5.02 11.04 -8.14
N ALA A 408 -6.26 11.47 -7.90
CA ALA A 408 -7.12 10.93 -6.85
C ALA A 408 -8.57 10.92 -7.30
N THR A 409 -9.31 9.87 -6.99
CA THR A 409 -10.77 9.87 -7.18
C THR A 409 -11.44 10.57 -6.00
N VAL A 410 -12.54 11.26 -6.28
CA VAL A 410 -13.37 11.83 -5.23
C VAL A 410 -14.67 11.03 -5.12
N SER A 411 -15.19 10.62 -6.27
CA SER A 411 -16.44 9.86 -6.36
C SER A 411 -16.58 9.22 -7.74
N ARG A 412 -17.63 8.48 -7.95
CA ARG A 412 -18.01 7.99 -9.27
C ARG A 412 -18.06 9.16 -10.26
N PHE A 413 -17.38 9.01 -11.40
CA PHE A 413 -17.28 9.97 -12.49
C PHE A 413 -16.62 11.31 -12.12
N SER A 414 -15.95 11.37 -10.97
CA SER A 414 -15.23 12.57 -10.54
C SER A 414 -13.89 12.21 -9.92
N ALA A 415 -12.83 12.76 -10.49
CA ALA A 415 -11.47 12.66 -10.01
C ALA A 415 -10.73 13.97 -10.25
N VAL A 416 -9.55 14.08 -9.71
CA VAL A 416 -8.58 15.13 -10.00
C VAL A 416 -7.30 14.50 -10.50
N ALA A 417 -6.64 15.11 -11.46
CA ALA A 417 -5.35 14.68 -11.98
C ALA A 417 -4.47 15.91 -12.28
N GLN A 418 -3.19 15.77 -11.98
CA GLN A 418 -2.17 16.78 -12.26
C GLN A 418 -0.98 16.11 -12.93
N VAL A 419 -0.63 16.57 -14.14
CA VAL A 419 0.54 16.09 -14.89
C VAL A 419 1.36 17.32 -15.30
N GLY A 420 2.45 17.56 -14.58
CA GLY A 420 3.20 18.83 -14.71
C GLY A 420 2.28 20.05 -14.48
N PRO A 421 2.20 21.00 -15.43
CA PRO A 421 1.31 22.18 -15.31
C PRO A 421 -0.16 21.87 -15.60
N VAL A 422 -0.46 20.73 -16.23
CA VAL A 422 -1.82 20.39 -16.68
C VAL A 422 -2.65 19.86 -15.52
N LYS A 423 -3.80 20.49 -15.29
CA LYS A 423 -4.76 20.14 -14.24
C LYS A 423 -6.08 19.71 -14.90
N ILE A 424 -6.55 18.52 -14.55
CA ILE A 424 -7.75 17.92 -15.11
C ILE A 424 -8.67 17.51 -13.97
N THR A 425 -9.99 17.75 -14.12
CA THR A 425 -11.00 17.42 -13.10
C THR A 425 -12.19 16.70 -13.72
N GLY A 426 -13.03 16.13 -12.87
CA GLY A 426 -14.32 15.55 -13.26
C GLY A 426 -14.17 14.23 -14.02
N PHE A 427 -15.03 14.03 -15.03
CA PHE A 427 -15.16 12.76 -15.76
C PHE A 427 -13.88 12.39 -16.53
N LEU A 428 -13.23 13.35 -17.18
CA LEU A 428 -12.01 13.06 -17.94
C LEU A 428 -10.86 12.62 -17.03
N ALA A 429 -10.67 13.28 -15.88
CA ALA A 429 -9.69 12.85 -14.88
C ALA A 429 -10.02 11.45 -14.34
N TRP A 430 -11.30 11.15 -14.14
CA TRP A 430 -11.76 9.84 -13.69
C TRP A 430 -11.49 8.74 -14.73
N LEU A 431 -11.71 9.00 -16.02
CA LEU A 431 -11.38 8.07 -17.08
C LEU A 431 -9.87 7.80 -17.17
N MET A 432 -9.05 8.86 -17.07
CA MET A 432 -7.59 8.73 -16.99
C MET A 432 -7.17 7.89 -15.79
N TRP A 433 -7.80 8.11 -14.63
CA TRP A 433 -7.55 7.35 -13.42
C TRP A 433 -7.82 5.86 -13.64
N LEU A 434 -8.96 5.47 -14.26
CA LEU A 434 -9.28 4.08 -14.58
C LEU A 434 -8.19 3.43 -15.44
N VAL A 435 -7.80 4.08 -16.54
CA VAL A 435 -6.81 3.55 -17.49
C VAL A 435 -5.45 3.35 -16.81
N VAL A 436 -4.99 4.34 -16.05
CA VAL A 436 -3.70 4.27 -15.37
C VAL A 436 -3.71 3.14 -14.33
N HIS A 437 -4.74 3.04 -13.50
CA HIS A 437 -4.79 2.02 -12.46
C HIS A 437 -4.87 0.60 -13.03
N VAL A 438 -5.69 0.35 -14.06
CA VAL A 438 -5.71 -0.96 -14.76
C VAL A 438 -4.35 -1.30 -15.34
N ALA A 439 -3.64 -0.34 -15.93
CA ALA A 439 -2.32 -0.58 -16.52
C ALA A 439 -1.28 -1.03 -15.48
N TYR A 440 -1.39 -0.53 -14.23
CA TYR A 440 -0.45 -0.86 -13.16
C TYR A 440 -0.89 -2.03 -12.27
N VAL A 441 -2.18 -2.44 -12.27
CA VAL A 441 -2.63 -3.67 -11.59
C VAL A 441 -1.84 -4.87 -12.13
N VAL A 442 -1.31 -5.68 -11.23
CA VAL A 442 -0.46 -6.82 -11.58
C VAL A 442 -1.30 -8.06 -11.84
N GLY A 443 -1.05 -8.71 -12.98
CA GLY A 443 -1.74 -9.93 -13.38
C GLY A 443 -2.91 -9.69 -14.35
N PHE A 444 -3.02 -10.56 -15.37
CA PHE A 444 -4.07 -10.46 -16.40
C PHE A 444 -5.47 -10.68 -15.79
N LYS A 445 -5.61 -11.73 -14.98
CA LYS A 445 -6.88 -12.05 -14.29
C LYS A 445 -7.35 -10.84 -13.46
N SER A 446 -6.47 -10.29 -12.61
CA SER A 446 -6.80 -9.16 -11.75
C SER A 446 -7.25 -7.94 -12.53
N ARG A 447 -6.60 -7.63 -13.67
CA ARG A 447 -7.01 -6.52 -14.54
C ARG A 447 -8.41 -6.74 -15.12
N LEU A 448 -8.69 -7.93 -15.63
CA LEU A 448 -9.98 -8.26 -16.24
C LEU A 448 -11.11 -8.19 -15.21
N THR A 449 -10.93 -8.84 -14.05
CA THR A 449 -11.95 -8.84 -12.99
C THR A 449 -12.18 -7.45 -12.41
N THR A 450 -11.13 -6.64 -12.23
CA THR A 450 -11.26 -5.24 -11.81
C THR A 450 -12.12 -4.43 -12.80
N VAL A 451 -11.85 -4.56 -14.11
CA VAL A 451 -12.64 -3.84 -15.14
C VAL A 451 -14.11 -4.30 -15.12
N CYS A 452 -14.37 -5.61 -15.00
CA CYS A 452 -15.72 -6.14 -14.91
C CYS A 452 -16.47 -5.63 -13.67
N ASN A 453 -15.83 -5.65 -12.50
CA ASN A 453 -16.42 -5.14 -11.25
C ASN A 453 -16.64 -3.63 -11.28
N TRP A 454 -15.74 -2.87 -11.90
CA TRP A 454 -15.94 -1.44 -12.12
C TRP A 454 -17.13 -1.17 -13.05
N ALA A 455 -17.23 -1.92 -14.17
CA ALA A 455 -18.37 -1.79 -15.06
C ALA A 455 -19.70 -2.07 -14.31
N TRP A 456 -19.74 -3.14 -13.54
CA TRP A 456 -20.91 -3.50 -12.75
C TRP A 456 -21.27 -2.42 -11.71
N THR A 457 -20.29 -1.99 -10.92
CA THR A 457 -20.48 -1.02 -9.83
C THR A 457 -20.81 0.39 -10.35
N PHE A 458 -20.11 0.83 -11.40
CA PHE A 458 -20.27 2.19 -11.92
C PHE A 458 -21.51 2.34 -12.82
N LEU A 459 -21.91 1.30 -13.55
CA LEU A 459 -23.16 1.33 -14.32
C LEU A 459 -24.38 0.95 -13.47
N GLY A 460 -24.22 0.01 -12.53
CA GLY A 460 -25.24 -0.43 -11.59
C GLY A 460 -25.34 0.44 -10.33
N ARG A 461 -26.08 -0.06 -9.34
CA ARG A 461 -26.22 0.53 -8.00
C ARG A 461 -25.67 -0.35 -6.90
N THR A 462 -25.25 -1.57 -7.22
CA THR A 462 -24.83 -2.58 -6.26
C THR A 462 -23.32 -2.71 -6.22
N ARG A 463 -22.77 -3.07 -5.07
CA ARG A 463 -21.37 -3.48 -4.88
C ARG A 463 -21.35 -4.99 -4.66
N THR A 464 -20.28 -5.64 -5.13
CA THR A 464 -20.19 -7.11 -5.15
C THR A 464 -19.62 -7.71 -3.87
N GLN A 465 -18.93 -6.91 -3.04
CA GLN A 465 -18.13 -7.39 -1.91
C GLN A 465 -18.63 -6.80 -0.56
N LEU A 466 -19.93 -6.91 -0.28
CA LEU A 466 -20.52 -6.40 0.97
C LEU A 466 -20.58 -7.46 2.08
N THR A 467 -20.28 -8.72 1.77
CA THR A 467 -20.21 -9.79 2.77
C THR A 467 -19.09 -9.56 3.76
N VAL A 468 -19.38 -9.66 5.04
CA VAL A 468 -18.47 -9.46 6.17
C VAL A 468 -18.50 -10.68 7.08
N THR A 469 -17.38 -11.03 7.70
CA THR A 469 -17.30 -12.06 8.73
C THR A 469 -16.91 -11.45 10.06
N HIS A 470 -17.39 -12.02 11.18
CA HIS A 470 -17.04 -11.58 12.53
C HIS A 470 -15.51 -11.55 12.75
N GLN A 471 -14.79 -12.51 12.19
CA GLN A 471 -13.33 -12.56 12.31
C GLN A 471 -12.65 -11.32 11.71
N GLN A 472 -13.17 -10.76 10.62
CA GLN A 472 -12.61 -9.56 9.99
C GLN A 472 -12.78 -8.32 10.87
N THR A 473 -13.85 -8.27 11.67
CA THR A 473 -14.16 -7.11 12.51
C THR A 473 -13.45 -7.18 13.85
N GLU A 474 -13.32 -8.38 14.43
CA GLU A 474 -12.91 -8.57 15.82
C GLU A 474 -11.45 -9.02 15.98
N ALA A 475 -10.80 -9.43 14.88
CA ALA A 475 -9.46 -10.00 14.95
C ALA A 475 -8.43 -9.06 15.60
N ARG A 476 -8.47 -7.77 15.28
CA ARG A 476 -7.54 -6.77 15.84
C ARG A 476 -7.81 -6.55 17.34
N LEU A 477 -9.08 -6.45 17.75
CA LEU A 477 -9.46 -6.30 19.16
C LEU A 477 -9.06 -7.53 19.97
N ALA A 478 -9.26 -8.73 19.40
CA ALA A 478 -8.84 -9.98 20.03
C ALA A 478 -7.32 -10.09 20.16
N LEU A 479 -6.56 -9.71 19.12
CA LEU A 479 -5.10 -9.69 19.16
C LEU A 479 -4.58 -8.68 20.18
N GLY A 480 -5.13 -7.47 20.22
CA GLY A 480 -4.77 -6.46 21.21
C GLY A 480 -4.99 -6.96 22.66
N ARG A 481 -6.11 -7.63 22.92
CA ARG A 481 -6.38 -8.23 24.23
C ARG A 481 -5.40 -9.36 24.58
N LEU A 482 -5.02 -10.20 23.61
CA LEU A 482 -4.04 -11.27 23.83
C LEU A 482 -2.65 -10.72 24.15
N VAL A 483 -2.18 -9.71 23.41
CA VAL A 483 -0.89 -9.05 23.66
C VAL A 483 -0.89 -8.42 25.05
N SER A 484 -1.94 -7.69 25.43
CA SER A 484 -2.04 -7.06 26.75
C SER A 484 -2.06 -8.10 27.89
N LEU A 485 -2.62 -9.29 27.67
CA LEU A 485 -2.59 -10.39 28.64
C LEU A 485 -1.20 -11.03 28.76
N GLU A 486 -0.47 -11.15 27.66
CA GLU A 486 0.91 -11.64 27.65
C GLU A 486 1.85 -10.65 28.34
N ASP A 487 1.73 -9.36 28.06
CA ASP A 487 2.48 -8.29 28.73
C ASP A 487 2.19 -8.25 30.23
N ALA A 488 0.92 -8.41 30.64
CA ALA A 488 0.52 -8.49 32.04
C ALA A 488 1.04 -9.75 32.76
N ARG A 489 1.18 -10.86 32.04
CA ARG A 489 1.82 -12.09 32.56
C ARG A 489 3.32 -11.91 32.71
N ALA A 490 4.00 -11.38 31.67
CA ALA A 490 5.43 -11.09 31.71
C ALA A 490 5.79 -10.12 32.84
N ALA A 491 4.97 -9.08 33.05
CA ALA A 491 5.14 -8.15 34.17
C ALA A 491 4.98 -8.79 35.56
N ARG A 492 4.14 -9.83 35.70
CA ARG A 492 3.97 -10.60 36.95
C ARG A 492 5.10 -11.60 37.19
N GLU A 493 5.72 -12.11 36.11
CA GLU A 493 6.80 -13.12 36.18
C GLU A 493 8.19 -12.46 36.28
N THR A 494 8.30 -11.15 36.15
CA THR A 494 9.56 -10.41 36.36
C THR A 494 9.78 -10.25 37.86
N PRO A 495 10.78 -10.92 38.48
CA PRO A 495 11.01 -10.81 39.91
C PRO A 495 11.42 -9.39 40.26
N VAL A 496 10.69 -8.76 41.18
CA VAL A 496 11.07 -7.47 41.76
C VAL A 496 12.44 -7.64 42.39
N ARG A 497 13.45 -6.92 41.90
CA ARG A 497 14.79 -6.95 42.51
C ARG A 497 14.69 -6.41 43.92
N PRO A 498 15.28 -7.08 44.93
CA PRO A 498 15.19 -6.66 46.34
C PRO A 498 15.70 -5.27 46.64
N GLU A 499 16.44 -4.64 45.74
CA GLU A 499 17.05 -3.33 45.91
C GLU A 499 16.05 -2.14 45.80
N GLN A 500 14.80 -2.36 45.43
CA GLN A 500 13.76 -1.32 45.33
C GLN A 500 12.80 -1.26 46.53
N LEU A 501 13.01 -2.11 47.55
CA LEU A 501 12.21 -2.13 48.80
C LEU A 501 12.93 -1.49 50.00
N ALA A 502 14.10 -0.87 49.81
CA ALA A 502 14.86 -0.21 50.85
C ALA A 502 15.08 1.26 50.46
N GLY A 503 14.00 2.05 50.46
CA GLY A 503 14.03 3.48 50.22
C GLY A 503 12.81 4.12 50.84
#